data_097a24f46c07a3d442e43ea09d249e05
#
_entry.id   097a24f46c07a3d442e43ea09d249e05
#
_cell.length_a   1.000
_cell.length_b   1.000
_cell.length_c   1.000
_cell.angle_alpha   90.00
_cell.angle_beta   90.00
_cell.angle_gamma   90.00
#
_symmetry.space_group_name_H-M   'P 1'
#
loop_
_entity.id
_entity.type
_entity.pdbx_description
1 polymer ?
#
loop_
_entity_poly.entity_id
_entity_poly.type
_entity_poly.pdbx_seq_one_letter_code
_entity_poly.pdbx_strand_id
1 'polypeptide(L)'
;MHFPRTEQLGIICRFEQQVPGQLHPDGRRYLPQIFLRPTGGSILLGIVDRHHRVALSDEGKVGRARLVASLGSVRSQRLPYRLGILPESAAQSGITFMPTLLGQVHEVATLEASSVLLSAPSTYVELTLNIGVGLIGLRTNLVTTDFPGGSVAPGSFLELLRTRIDILEFVPL
;
A
#
# COMPACT_ATOMS: atom_id res chain seq x y z
N MET A 1 -0.50 11.04 -10.56
CA MET A 1 -1.06 9.83 -9.95
C MET A 1 -2.49 10.18 -9.58
N HIS A 2 -3.44 9.63 -10.29
CA HIS A 2 -4.86 9.88 -10.06
C HIS A 2 -5.48 8.57 -9.57
N PHE A 3 -5.67 8.44 -8.26
CA PHE A 3 -6.53 7.39 -7.75
C PHE A 3 -7.97 7.85 -7.75
N PRO A 4 -8.93 6.98 -7.99
CA PRO A 4 -10.33 7.29 -7.77
C PRO A 4 -10.49 7.82 -6.34
N ARG A 5 -11.14 8.96 -6.17
CA ARG A 5 -11.41 9.59 -4.86
C ARG A 5 -10.21 9.61 -3.91
N THR A 6 -9.12 10.19 -4.37
CA THR A 6 -7.86 10.28 -3.58
C THR A 6 -8.05 10.93 -2.20
N GLU A 7 -9.02 11.79 -2.05
CA GLU A 7 -9.37 12.42 -0.77
C GLU A 7 -9.88 11.42 0.28
N GLN A 8 -10.40 10.28 -0.14
CA GLN A 8 -10.86 9.22 0.76
C GLN A 8 -9.75 8.25 1.16
N LEU A 9 -8.61 8.30 0.46
CA LEU A 9 -7.47 7.47 0.83
C LEU A 9 -6.98 7.80 2.23
N GLY A 10 -6.73 6.77 3.00
CA GLY A 10 -6.05 6.88 4.27
C GLY A 10 -6.50 5.83 5.27
N ILE A 11 -5.55 5.49 6.10
CA ILE A 11 -5.76 4.69 7.29
C ILE A 11 -5.41 5.52 8.51
N ILE A 12 -6.13 5.35 9.59
CA ILE A 12 -5.75 5.94 10.87
C ILE A 12 -4.70 5.05 11.51
N CYS A 13 -3.55 5.63 11.83
CA CYS A 13 -2.44 4.91 12.38
C CYS A 13 -1.63 5.79 13.35
N ARG A 14 -0.84 5.16 14.19
CA ARG A 14 0.19 5.82 14.99
C ARG A 14 1.53 5.74 14.23
N PHE A 15 2.20 6.87 14.11
CA PHE A 15 3.58 6.91 13.66
C PHE A 15 4.48 6.55 14.85
N GLU A 16 4.95 5.32 14.90
CA GLU A 16 5.67 4.80 16.07
C GLU A 16 7.11 5.29 16.12
N GLN A 17 7.80 5.22 14.98
CA GLN A 17 9.24 5.51 14.94
C GLN A 17 9.72 5.79 13.51
N GLN A 18 10.74 6.63 13.41
CA GLN A 18 11.58 6.75 12.22
C GLN A 18 12.98 6.23 12.51
N VAL A 19 13.46 5.34 11.68
CA VAL A 19 14.85 4.86 11.74
C VAL A 19 15.61 5.47 10.57
N PRO A 20 16.68 6.25 10.84
CA PRO A 20 17.51 6.77 9.77
C PRO A 20 18.14 5.61 8.98
N GLY A 21 18.27 5.78 7.69
CA GLY A 21 18.94 4.81 6.84
C GLY A 21 20.38 4.56 7.29
N GLN A 22 20.83 3.34 7.13
CA GLN A 22 22.22 2.98 7.43
C GLN A 22 23.20 3.77 6.57
N LEU A 23 24.38 4.02 7.09
CA LEU A 23 25.48 4.65 6.36
C LEU A 23 26.10 3.60 5.43
N HIS A 24 26.13 3.89 4.14
CA HIS A 24 26.83 3.07 3.16
C HIS A 24 28.34 3.34 3.24
N PRO A 25 29.22 2.36 2.89
CA PRO A 25 30.67 2.57 2.89
C PRO A 25 31.16 3.75 2.03
N ASP A 26 30.40 4.16 1.04
CA ASP A 26 30.70 5.33 0.18
C ASP A 26 30.27 6.68 0.81
N GLY A 27 29.81 6.69 2.06
CA GLY A 27 29.37 7.88 2.77
C GLY A 27 27.91 8.29 2.53
N ARG A 28 27.19 7.59 1.66
CA ARG A 28 25.75 7.84 1.45
C ARG A 28 24.93 7.15 2.52
N ARG A 29 23.77 7.70 2.84
CA ARG A 29 22.79 7.04 3.70
C ARG A 29 21.70 6.38 2.87
N TYR A 30 21.28 5.20 3.31
CA TYR A 30 20.04 4.61 2.82
C TYR A 30 18.86 5.50 3.21
N LEU A 31 17.75 5.35 2.50
CA LEU A 31 16.53 6.08 2.81
C LEU A 31 16.00 5.72 4.19
N PRO A 32 15.38 6.68 4.91
CA PRO A 32 14.80 6.41 6.21
C PRO A 32 13.65 5.43 6.11
N GLN A 33 13.47 4.67 7.17
CA GLN A 33 12.34 3.76 7.35
C GLN A 33 11.42 4.33 8.41
N ILE A 34 10.14 4.34 8.14
CA ILE A 34 9.11 4.73 9.08
C ILE A 34 8.29 3.52 9.47
N PHE A 35 7.80 3.52 10.69
CA PHE A 35 7.00 2.44 11.24
C PHE A 35 5.63 2.97 11.66
N LEU A 36 4.59 2.44 11.03
CA LEU A 36 3.20 2.84 11.26
C LEU A 36 2.43 1.67 11.87
N ARG A 37 1.69 1.94 12.93
CA ARG A 37 0.77 0.98 13.54
C ARG A 37 -0.66 1.37 13.22
N PRO A 38 -1.37 0.64 12.35
CA PRO A 38 -2.79 0.86 12.10
C PRO A 38 -3.61 0.75 13.38
N THR A 39 -4.60 1.61 13.55
CA THR A 39 -5.49 1.60 14.72
C THR A 39 -6.23 0.27 14.80
N GLY A 40 -6.21 -0.34 15.99
CA GLY A 40 -6.81 -1.66 16.22
C GLY A 40 -5.99 -2.84 15.67
N GLY A 41 -4.83 -2.59 15.04
CA GLY A 41 -3.95 -3.62 14.53
C GLY A 41 -2.75 -3.90 15.45
N SER A 42 -2.29 -5.14 15.43
CA SER A 42 -1.05 -5.55 16.11
C SER A 42 0.19 -5.45 15.23
N ILE A 43 -0.01 -5.29 13.93
CA ILE A 43 1.08 -5.29 12.95
C ILE A 43 1.69 -3.88 12.83
N LEU A 44 3.01 -3.85 12.75
CA LEU A 44 3.78 -2.66 12.49
C LEU A 44 4.22 -2.67 11.02
N LEU A 45 3.73 -1.71 10.25
CA LEU A 45 4.11 -1.55 8.85
C LEU A 45 5.44 -0.80 8.76
N GLY A 46 6.45 -1.44 8.20
CA GLY A 46 7.70 -0.79 7.82
C GLY A 46 7.60 -0.24 6.40
N ILE A 47 7.87 1.04 6.23
CA ILE A 47 7.79 1.74 4.95
C ILE A 47 9.10 2.49 4.73
N VAL A 48 9.66 2.38 3.52
CA VAL A 48 10.80 3.19 3.10
C VAL A 48 10.27 4.55 2.63
N ASP A 49 10.54 5.60 3.39
CA ASP A 49 10.10 6.96 3.03
C ASP A 49 11.03 7.58 1.97
N ARG A 50 10.80 7.21 0.72
CA ARG A 50 11.63 7.62 -0.43
C ARG A 50 11.63 9.11 -0.71
N HIS A 51 10.61 9.81 -0.26
CA HIS A 51 10.39 11.20 -0.61
C HIS A 51 10.32 12.12 0.61
N HIS A 52 10.73 11.61 1.79
CA HIS A 52 10.69 12.36 3.05
C HIS A 52 9.31 13.00 3.30
N ARG A 53 8.26 12.17 3.17
CA ARG A 53 6.85 12.60 3.29
C ARG A 53 6.39 12.71 4.73
N VAL A 54 7.15 12.15 5.68
CA VAL A 54 6.78 12.15 7.08
C VAL A 54 7.82 12.95 7.86
N ALA A 55 7.35 13.96 8.57
CA ALA A 55 8.23 14.77 9.41
C ALA A 55 8.60 14.01 10.69
N LEU A 56 9.86 14.07 11.10
CA LEU A 56 10.32 13.44 12.34
C LEU A 56 9.59 14.01 13.58
N SER A 57 9.14 15.26 13.52
CA SER A 57 8.34 15.90 14.57
C SER A 57 6.96 15.28 14.77
N ASP A 58 6.53 14.40 13.86
CA ASP A 58 5.25 13.68 13.95
C ASP A 58 5.40 12.30 14.58
N GLU A 59 6.62 11.87 14.92
CA GLU A 59 6.85 10.63 15.65
C GLU A 59 6.07 10.61 16.97
N GLY A 60 5.44 9.49 17.25
CA GLY A 60 4.56 9.30 18.42
C GLY A 60 3.12 9.79 18.22
N LYS A 61 2.81 10.53 17.16
CA LYS A 61 1.45 11.04 16.91
C LYS A 61 0.56 10.01 16.24
N VAL A 62 -0.73 10.15 16.49
CA VAL A 62 -1.79 9.49 15.72
C VAL A 62 -2.15 10.40 14.57
N GLY A 63 -2.36 9.83 13.40
CA GLY A 63 -2.66 10.59 12.20
C GLY A 63 -3.30 9.74 11.11
N ARG A 64 -3.62 10.39 10.02
CA ARG A 64 -4.07 9.74 8.80
C ARG A 64 -2.88 9.56 7.86
N ALA A 65 -2.54 8.32 7.55
CA ALA A 65 -1.55 7.99 6.53
C ALA A 65 -2.24 7.67 5.21
N ARG A 66 -1.85 8.39 4.15
CA ARG A 66 -2.25 8.05 2.78
C ARG A 66 -1.21 7.12 2.19
N LEU A 67 -1.63 5.90 1.92
CA LEU A 67 -0.75 4.83 1.49
C LEU A 67 -1.12 4.33 0.10
N VAL A 68 -0.09 3.94 -0.64
CA VAL A 68 -0.22 3.30 -1.95
C VAL A 68 0.56 2.00 -1.93
N ALA A 69 -0.10 0.93 -2.33
CA ALA A 69 0.51 -0.37 -2.49
C ALA A 69 0.95 -0.59 -3.94
N SER A 70 2.13 -1.18 -4.10
CA SER A 70 2.59 -1.74 -5.37
C SER A 70 2.46 -3.24 -5.31
N LEU A 71 1.88 -3.83 -6.35
CA LEU A 71 1.47 -5.22 -6.34
C LEU A 71 2.61 -6.19 -6.64
N GLY A 72 2.73 -7.24 -5.84
CA GLY A 72 3.53 -8.42 -6.15
C GLY A 72 2.72 -9.45 -6.94
N SER A 73 1.63 -9.94 -6.35
CA SER A 73 0.67 -10.83 -7.01
C SER A 73 -0.73 -10.68 -6.40
N VAL A 74 -1.75 -11.01 -7.16
CA VAL A 74 -3.14 -10.89 -6.74
C VAL A 74 -3.89 -12.20 -6.97
N ARG A 75 -4.78 -12.53 -6.04
CA ARG A 75 -5.74 -13.62 -6.17
C ARG A 75 -7.06 -13.27 -5.52
N SER A 76 -8.14 -13.93 -5.95
CA SER A 76 -9.43 -13.82 -5.28
C SER A 76 -9.37 -14.48 -3.91
N GLN A 77 -9.98 -13.85 -2.91
CA GLN A 77 -10.16 -14.49 -1.61
C GLN A 77 -11.16 -15.66 -1.72
N ARG A 78 -10.96 -16.66 -0.86
CA ARG A 78 -11.93 -17.74 -0.62
C ARG A 78 -12.76 -17.40 0.61
N LEU A 79 -13.98 -17.89 0.66
CA LEU A 79 -14.83 -17.76 1.84
C LEU A 79 -14.21 -18.44 3.07
N PRO A 80 -14.34 -17.85 4.28
CA PRO A 80 -14.99 -16.58 4.55
C PRO A 80 -14.10 -15.40 4.14
N TYR A 81 -14.70 -14.35 3.56
CA TYR A 81 -13.97 -13.14 3.21
C TYR A 81 -13.50 -12.38 4.45
N ARG A 82 -12.31 -11.81 4.37
CA ARG A 82 -11.68 -11.05 5.45
C ARG A 82 -11.10 -9.75 4.93
N LEU A 83 -11.03 -8.77 5.83
CA LEU A 83 -10.34 -7.52 5.60
C LEU A 83 -9.17 -7.44 6.60
N GLY A 84 -8.04 -6.92 6.16
CA GLY A 84 -6.91 -6.74 7.08
C GLY A 84 -5.56 -6.69 6.41
N ILE A 85 -4.57 -6.58 7.27
CA ILE A 85 -3.15 -6.58 6.93
C ILE A 85 -2.54 -7.78 7.66
N LEU A 86 -1.88 -8.65 6.93
CA LEU A 86 -1.20 -9.81 7.48
C LEU A 86 0.32 -9.66 7.29
N PRO A 87 1.14 -10.20 8.19
CA PRO A 87 2.58 -10.24 7.98
C PRO A 87 2.92 -11.11 6.77
N GLU A 88 4.10 -10.92 6.21
CA GLU A 88 4.59 -11.72 5.06
C GLU A 88 4.67 -13.22 5.41
N SER A 89 5.04 -13.54 6.64
CA SER A 89 5.02 -14.90 7.16
C SER A 89 4.55 -14.94 8.62
N ALA A 90 3.93 -16.03 9.01
CA ALA A 90 3.48 -16.24 10.40
C ALA A 90 4.64 -16.27 11.42
N ALA A 91 5.89 -16.40 10.96
CA ALA A 91 7.07 -16.42 11.80
C ALA A 91 7.64 -15.02 12.07
N GLN A 92 7.12 -13.97 11.42
CA GLN A 92 7.61 -12.61 11.63
C GLN A 92 6.90 -11.98 12.83
N SER A 93 7.70 -11.55 13.78
CA SER A 93 7.27 -10.85 15.00
C SER A 93 6.80 -9.43 14.68
N GLY A 94 5.54 -9.26 14.30
CA GLY A 94 4.85 -7.97 14.37
C GLY A 94 5.27 -6.89 13.37
N ILE A 95 6.44 -6.94 12.73
CA ILE A 95 6.92 -5.96 11.74
C ILE A 95 6.89 -6.58 10.35
N THR A 96 6.34 -5.86 9.38
CA THR A 96 6.35 -6.30 7.98
C THR A 96 6.61 -5.15 7.02
N PHE A 97 7.47 -5.38 6.02
CA PHE A 97 7.75 -4.45 4.92
C PHE A 97 7.02 -4.82 3.64
N MET A 98 6.57 -6.06 3.54
CA MET A 98 5.86 -6.60 2.37
C MET A 98 4.63 -7.39 2.81
N PRO A 99 3.64 -6.72 3.41
CA PRO A 99 2.46 -7.40 3.94
C PRO A 99 1.64 -8.08 2.85
N THR A 100 0.82 -9.02 3.29
CA THR A 100 -0.35 -9.46 2.55
C THR A 100 -1.53 -8.59 2.93
N LEU A 101 -2.19 -8.00 1.94
CA LEU A 101 -3.40 -7.21 2.14
C LEU A 101 -4.62 -8.05 1.77
N LEU A 102 -5.56 -8.12 2.69
CA LEU A 102 -6.89 -8.70 2.48
C LEU A 102 -7.88 -7.55 2.35
N GLY A 103 -8.52 -7.41 1.22
CA GLY A 103 -9.37 -6.25 1.00
C GLY A 103 -10.52 -6.46 0.05
N GLN A 104 -11.48 -5.54 0.13
CA GLN A 104 -12.57 -5.41 -0.82
C GLN A 104 -12.30 -4.21 -1.72
N VAL A 105 -12.41 -4.43 -3.01
CA VAL A 105 -12.28 -3.36 -4.01
C VAL A 105 -13.40 -2.34 -3.79
N HIS A 106 -13.02 -1.09 -3.53
CA HIS A 106 -13.94 0.02 -3.32
C HIS A 106 -14.24 0.73 -4.63
N GLU A 107 -13.21 1.14 -5.36
CA GLU A 107 -13.32 1.78 -6.67
C GLU A 107 -12.23 1.27 -7.61
N VAL A 108 -12.51 1.35 -8.89
CA VAL A 108 -11.59 0.98 -9.97
C VAL A 108 -11.55 2.12 -10.98
N ALA A 109 -10.35 2.50 -11.40
CA ALA A 109 -10.12 3.33 -12.56
C ALA A 109 -9.20 2.61 -13.52
N THR A 110 -9.53 2.67 -14.79
CA THR A 110 -8.67 2.20 -15.87
C THR A 110 -8.04 3.40 -16.56
N LEU A 111 -6.74 3.34 -16.75
CA LEU A 111 -5.96 4.38 -17.40
C LEU A 111 -5.34 3.81 -18.67
N GLU A 112 -5.67 4.39 -19.80
CA GLU A 112 -4.99 4.09 -21.04
C GLU A 112 -3.69 4.92 -21.09
N ALA A 113 -2.56 4.23 -21.13
CA ALA A 113 -1.27 4.85 -21.35
C ALA A 113 -0.73 4.42 -22.70
N SER A 114 -0.56 5.39 -23.58
CA SER A 114 0.23 5.22 -24.79
C SER A 114 1.65 5.71 -24.52
N SER A 115 2.63 4.86 -24.76
CA SER A 115 4.03 5.23 -24.74
C SER A 115 4.60 5.08 -26.14
N VAL A 116 5.43 6.05 -26.54
CA VAL A 116 6.18 5.98 -27.82
C VAL A 116 7.08 4.74 -27.89
N LEU A 117 7.39 4.15 -26.73
CA LEU A 117 8.23 2.95 -26.62
C LEU A 117 7.42 1.64 -26.62
N LEU A 118 6.10 1.72 -26.54
CA LEU A 118 5.24 0.53 -26.55
C LEU A 118 4.53 0.43 -27.88
N SER A 119 4.59 -0.72 -28.50
CA SER A 119 3.97 -1.01 -29.80
C SER A 119 2.43 -1.06 -29.75
N ALA A 120 1.84 -1.03 -28.54
CA ALA A 120 0.39 -1.00 -28.32
C ALA A 120 0.07 -0.20 -27.04
N PRO A 121 -1.09 0.49 -26.99
CA PRO A 121 -1.57 1.10 -25.76
C PRO A 121 -1.83 0.02 -24.71
N SER A 122 -1.35 0.26 -23.49
CA SER A 122 -1.60 -0.63 -22.35
C SER A 122 -2.61 0.01 -21.41
N THR A 123 -3.60 -0.78 -21.01
CA THR A 123 -4.61 -0.36 -20.04
C THR A 123 -4.14 -0.74 -18.64
N TYR A 124 -3.79 0.26 -17.83
CA TYR A 124 -3.41 0.06 -16.45
C TYR A 124 -4.63 0.19 -15.54
N VAL A 125 -4.57 -0.51 -14.42
CA VAL A 125 -5.62 -0.48 -13.40
C VAL A 125 -5.09 0.22 -12.16
N GLU A 126 -5.79 1.24 -11.71
CA GLU A 126 -5.65 1.82 -10.37
C GLU A 126 -6.94 1.56 -9.61
N LEU A 127 -6.82 1.16 -8.36
CA LEU A 127 -7.99 0.91 -7.53
C LEU A 127 -7.77 1.35 -6.10
N THR A 128 -8.87 1.55 -5.37
CA THR A 128 -8.86 1.70 -3.93
C THR A 128 -9.39 0.42 -3.28
N LEU A 129 -8.71 0.00 -2.23
CA LEU A 129 -8.99 -1.21 -1.50
C LEU A 129 -9.37 -0.88 -0.06
N ASN A 130 -10.54 -1.32 0.37
CA ASN A 130 -10.92 -1.30 1.77
C ASN A 130 -10.26 -2.49 2.47
N ILE A 131 -9.37 -2.20 3.42
CA ILE A 131 -8.65 -3.21 4.21
C ILE A 131 -9.14 -3.31 5.66
N GLY A 132 -10.34 -2.79 5.94
CA GLY A 132 -10.97 -2.84 7.26
C GLY A 132 -10.56 -1.70 8.20
N VAL A 133 -9.34 -1.18 8.09
CA VAL A 133 -8.83 -0.04 8.87
C VAL A 133 -8.79 1.26 8.05
N GLY A 134 -9.33 1.23 6.86
CA GLY A 134 -9.40 2.35 5.93
C GLY A 134 -9.17 1.95 4.48
N LEU A 135 -8.98 2.96 3.63
CA LEU A 135 -8.75 2.79 2.20
C LEU A 135 -7.27 2.96 1.86
N ILE A 136 -6.73 2.05 1.09
CA ILE A 136 -5.39 2.12 0.52
C ILE A 136 -5.49 2.16 -1.00
N GLY A 137 -4.66 2.97 -1.64
CA GLY A 137 -4.56 2.98 -3.10
C GLY A 137 -3.71 1.80 -3.57
N LEU A 138 -4.12 1.15 -4.63
CA LEU A 138 -3.32 0.14 -5.31
C LEU A 138 -2.92 0.66 -6.68
N ARG A 139 -1.62 0.87 -6.84
CA ARG A 139 -1.02 1.18 -8.12
C ARG A 139 -0.48 -0.11 -8.72
N THR A 140 -0.97 -0.46 -9.86
CA THR A 140 -0.54 -1.67 -10.52
C THR A 140 0.15 -1.33 -11.85
N ASN A 141 1.17 -2.08 -12.19
CA ASN A 141 1.65 -2.19 -13.55
C ASN A 141 0.86 -3.28 -14.30
N LEU A 142 -0.19 -3.79 -13.64
CA LEU A 142 -0.98 -4.88 -14.14
C LEU A 142 -2.05 -4.34 -15.07
N VAL A 143 -2.29 -5.05 -16.12
CA VAL A 143 -3.46 -4.92 -16.98
C VAL A 143 -4.62 -5.71 -16.38
N THR A 144 -5.83 -5.46 -16.84
CA THR A 144 -7.03 -6.14 -16.32
C THR A 144 -6.93 -7.66 -16.34
N THR A 145 -6.23 -8.22 -17.33
CA THR A 145 -6.03 -9.67 -17.50
C THR A 145 -5.16 -10.32 -16.42
N ASP A 146 -4.39 -9.52 -15.67
CA ASP A 146 -3.57 -10.03 -14.57
C ASP A 146 -4.38 -10.26 -13.29
N PHE A 147 -5.64 -9.77 -13.28
CA PHE A 147 -6.56 -10.03 -12.17
C PHE A 147 -7.30 -11.36 -12.37
N PRO A 148 -7.71 -12.02 -11.27
CA PRO A 148 -8.47 -13.25 -11.34
C PRO A 148 -9.72 -13.11 -12.21
N GLY A 149 -9.88 -13.99 -13.19
CA GLY A 149 -10.98 -13.94 -14.14
C GLY A 149 -10.87 -12.86 -15.23
N GLY A 150 -9.70 -12.21 -15.36
CA GLY A 150 -9.45 -11.19 -16.39
C GLY A 150 -10.17 -9.87 -16.16
N SER A 151 -10.72 -9.65 -14.97
CA SER A 151 -11.42 -8.42 -14.62
C SER A 151 -11.33 -8.11 -13.13
N VAL A 152 -11.49 -6.84 -12.79
CA VAL A 152 -11.62 -6.39 -11.42
C VAL A 152 -12.77 -5.38 -11.35
N ALA A 153 -13.63 -5.52 -10.35
CA ALA A 153 -14.79 -4.67 -10.16
C ALA A 153 -14.96 -4.28 -8.67
N PRO A 154 -15.62 -3.14 -8.38
CA PRO A 154 -16.03 -2.82 -7.03
C PRO A 154 -16.79 -3.98 -6.39
N GLY A 155 -16.52 -4.21 -5.10
CA GLY A 155 -17.11 -5.32 -4.36
C GLY A 155 -16.31 -6.63 -4.41
N SER A 156 -15.36 -6.79 -5.33
CA SER A 156 -14.48 -7.98 -5.39
C SER A 156 -13.60 -8.08 -4.15
N PHE A 157 -13.45 -9.29 -3.60
CA PHE A 157 -12.54 -9.54 -2.48
C PHE A 157 -11.23 -10.11 -2.99
N LEU A 158 -10.16 -9.39 -2.71
CA LEU A 158 -8.82 -9.71 -3.19
C LEU A 158 -7.87 -10.01 -2.04
N GLU A 159 -6.92 -10.87 -2.32
CA GLU A 159 -5.73 -11.10 -1.52
C GLU A 159 -4.50 -10.68 -2.32
N LEU A 160 -3.76 -9.73 -1.79
CA LEU A 160 -2.62 -9.10 -2.42
C LEU A 160 -1.36 -9.52 -1.67
N LEU A 161 -0.52 -10.30 -2.34
CA LEU A 161 0.66 -10.91 -1.75
C LEU A 161 1.91 -10.07 -2.03
N ARG A 162 2.79 -9.97 -1.03
CA ARG A 162 4.07 -9.27 -1.13
C ARG A 162 3.92 -7.86 -1.66
N THR A 163 3.05 -7.10 -1.02
CA THR A 163 2.76 -5.72 -1.39
C THR A 163 3.79 -4.78 -0.78
N ARG A 164 4.54 -4.07 -1.61
CA ARG A 164 5.32 -2.95 -1.12
C ARG A 164 4.39 -1.76 -0.90
N ILE A 165 4.47 -1.14 0.26
CA ILE A 165 3.69 0.05 0.60
C ILE A 165 4.59 1.27 0.50
N ASP A 166 4.11 2.30 -0.19
CA ASP A 166 4.72 3.62 -0.24
C ASP A 166 3.79 4.63 0.46
N ILE A 167 4.35 5.61 1.14
CA ILE A 167 3.60 6.68 1.77
C ILE A 167 3.51 7.90 0.87
N LEU A 168 2.31 8.45 0.73
CA LEU A 168 2.07 9.70 0.03
C LEU A 168 2.08 10.89 0.98
N GLU A 169 1.52 10.70 2.18
CA GLU A 169 1.34 11.76 3.15
C GLU A 169 1.01 11.17 4.53
N PHE A 170 1.43 11.87 5.59
CA PHE A 170 0.96 11.64 6.95
C PHE A 170 0.46 12.96 7.51
N VAL A 171 -0.78 12.99 7.99
CA VAL A 171 -1.42 14.17 8.57
C VAL A 171 -1.78 13.85 10.02
N PRO A 172 -1.11 14.46 11.00
CA PRO A 172 -1.50 14.33 12.41
C PRO A 172 -2.94 14.78 12.65
N LEU A 173 -3.63 14.09 13.56
CA LEU A 173 -4.99 14.43 14.01
C LEU A 173 -4.95 15.37 15.21
#